data_be022cce1ab8fd09b3ee5bad33eab188
#
_entry.id   be022cce1ab8fd09b3ee5bad33eab188
#
_cell.length_a   1.000
_cell.length_b   1.000
_cell.length_c   1.000
_cell.angle_alpha   90.00
_cell.angle_beta   90.00
_cell.angle_gamma   90.00
#
_symmetry.space_group_name_H-M   'P 1'
#
loop_
_entity.id
_entity.type
_entity.pdbx_description
1 polymer ?
#
loop_
_entity_poly.entity_id
_entity_poly.type
_entity_poly.pdbx_seq_one_letter_code
_entity_poly.pdbx_strand_id
1 'polypeptide(L)' 'MLTKYTQAALRHAKYEILYDDGSFYGEISMCNGVFANASTLEECREQLEEVLEEWILLRVYKNLQLPVVDGIELKINEVA' A
#
# COMPACT_ATOMS: atom_id res chain seq x y z
N MET A 1 -8.35 12.09 3.82
CA MET A 1 -6.99 12.54 3.96
C MET A 1 -6.04 11.40 3.77
N LEU A 2 -4.79 11.73 3.51
CA LEU A 2 -3.78 10.73 3.19
C LEU A 2 -3.64 9.66 4.27
N THR A 3 -3.58 10.06 5.53
CA THR A 3 -3.41 9.11 6.64
C THR A 3 -4.56 8.10 6.69
N LYS A 4 -5.80 8.56 6.56
CA LYS A 4 -6.95 7.66 6.59
C LYS A 4 -6.96 6.74 5.38
N TYR A 5 -6.59 7.25 4.24
CA TYR A 5 -6.49 6.44 3.02
C TYR A 5 -5.45 5.34 3.18
N THR A 6 -4.27 5.71 3.67
CA THR A 6 -3.19 4.77 3.89
C THR A 6 -3.61 3.68 4.86
N GLN A 7 -4.22 4.06 5.97
CA GLN A 7 -4.69 3.09 6.96
C GLN A 7 -5.75 2.16 6.38
N ALA A 8 -6.68 2.72 5.61
CA ALA A 8 -7.72 1.90 4.98
C ALA A 8 -7.12 0.89 4.00
N ALA A 9 -6.17 1.33 3.18
CA ALA A 9 -5.51 0.44 2.23
C ALA A 9 -4.75 -0.67 2.96
N LEU A 10 -4.05 -0.32 4.04
CA LEU A 10 -3.30 -1.31 4.81
C LEU A 10 -4.20 -2.36 5.45
N ARG A 11 -5.44 -2.00 5.79
CA ARG A 11 -6.39 -2.97 6.32
C ARG A 11 -6.77 -4.05 5.30
N HIS A 12 -6.56 -3.78 4.03
CA HIS A 12 -6.82 -4.76 2.97
C HIS A 12 -5.59 -5.57 2.61
N ALA A 13 -4.49 -5.37 3.33
CA ALA A 13 -3.28 -6.12 3.08
C ALA A 13 -3.48 -7.59 3.45
N LYS A 14 -2.91 -8.47 2.64
CA LYS A 14 -2.92 -9.91 2.89
C LYS A 14 -1.48 -10.37 3.07
N TYR A 15 -1.28 -11.21 4.06
CA TYR A 15 0.06 -11.70 4.38
C TYR A 15 0.09 -13.21 4.31
N GLU A 16 1.22 -13.76 3.88
CA GLU A 16 1.41 -15.20 3.87
C GLU A 16 2.87 -15.51 4.19
N ILE A 17 3.08 -16.73 4.67
CA ILE A 17 4.42 -17.23 4.98
C ILE A 17 4.87 -18.00 3.76
N LEU A 18 6.05 -17.65 3.24
CA LEU A 18 6.63 -18.36 2.11
C LEU A 18 7.36 -19.61 2.62
N TYR A 19 7.05 -20.75 2.03
CA TYR A 19 7.60 -22.03 2.48
C TYR A 19 9.10 -22.15 2.23
N ASP A 20 9.61 -21.49 1.20
CA ASP A 20 10.99 -21.65 0.81
C ASP A 20 11.97 -21.20 1.90
N ASP A 21 11.71 -20.07 2.52
CA ASP A 21 12.64 -19.50 3.48
C ASP A 21 11.97 -19.05 4.79
N GLY A 22 10.67 -19.29 4.92
CA GLY A 22 9.94 -18.90 6.12
C GLY A 22 9.72 -17.40 6.24
N SER A 23 9.97 -16.65 5.19
CA SER A 23 9.76 -15.21 5.22
C SER A 23 8.29 -14.87 5.07
N PHE A 24 7.95 -13.61 5.35
CA PHE A 24 6.60 -13.10 5.23
C PHE A 24 6.46 -12.26 3.98
N TYR A 25 5.38 -12.50 3.26
CA TYR A 25 5.04 -11.74 2.06
C TYR A 25 3.71 -11.02 2.29
N GLY A 26 3.65 -9.75 1.97
CA GLY A 26 2.43 -8.98 2.09
C GLY A 26 2.12 -8.24 0.80
N GLU A 27 0.84 -8.07 0.52
CA GLU A 27 0.42 -7.33 -0.66
C GLU A 27 -0.92 -6.65 -0.43
N ILE A 28 -1.16 -5.60 -1.19
CA ILE A 28 -2.46 -4.95 -1.24
C ILE A 28 -2.94 -5.07 -2.68
N SER A 29 -3.88 -5.99 -2.91
CA SER A 29 -4.27 -6.34 -4.28
C SER A 29 -4.91 -5.19 -5.06
N MET A 30 -5.64 -4.31 -4.37
CA MET A 30 -6.26 -3.16 -5.04
C MET A 30 -5.26 -2.07 -5.41
N CYS A 31 -4.07 -2.13 -4.86
CA CYS A 31 -2.99 -1.21 -5.20
C CYS A 31 -1.93 -1.99 -5.95
N ASN A 32 -2.10 -2.08 -7.25
CA ASN A 32 -1.26 -2.91 -8.10
C ASN A 32 0.20 -2.51 -8.00
N GLY A 33 1.04 -3.45 -7.60
CA GLY A 33 2.47 -3.22 -7.43
C GLY A 33 2.90 -2.93 -6.00
N VAL A 34 1.95 -2.91 -5.05
CA VAL A 34 2.29 -2.69 -3.65
C VAL A 34 2.42 -4.05 -2.96
N PHE A 35 3.66 -4.45 -2.69
CA PHE A 35 3.97 -5.70 -2.01
C PHE A 35 5.28 -5.56 -1.27
N ALA A 36 5.50 -6.45 -0.31
CA ALA A 36 6.71 -6.45 0.50
C ALA A 36 7.03 -7.87 0.95
N ASN A 37 8.29 -8.09 1.28
CA ASN A 37 8.76 -9.38 1.79
C ASN A 37 9.81 -9.10 2.85
N ALA A 38 9.67 -9.72 4.01
CA ALA A 38 10.61 -9.53 5.11
C ALA A 38 10.69 -10.78 5.97
N SER A 39 11.69 -10.83 6.83
CA SER A 39 11.89 -12.00 7.68
C SER A 39 10.92 -12.09 8.84
N THR A 40 10.30 -10.97 9.23
CA THR A 40 9.28 -10.97 10.28
C THR A 40 8.00 -10.29 9.76
N LEU A 41 6.89 -10.61 10.40
CA LEU A 41 5.62 -9.98 10.02
C LEU A 41 5.65 -8.48 10.26
N GLU A 42 6.24 -8.06 11.38
CA GLU A 42 6.32 -6.64 11.71
C GLU A 42 7.11 -5.86 10.66
N GLU A 43 8.26 -6.40 10.27
CA GLU A 43 9.06 -5.77 9.22
C GLU A 43 8.33 -5.74 7.88
N CYS A 44 7.61 -6.81 7.58
CA CYS A 44 6.84 -6.88 6.34
C CYS A 44 5.77 -5.78 6.32
N ARG A 45 5.10 -5.58 7.43
CA ARG A 45 4.08 -4.54 7.53
C ARG A 45 4.67 -3.15 7.38
N GLU A 46 5.82 -2.91 8.00
CA GLU A 46 6.49 -1.62 7.90
C GLU A 46 6.94 -1.35 6.46
N GLN A 47 7.53 -2.35 5.81
CA GLN A 47 7.93 -2.20 4.43
C GLN A 47 6.72 -1.97 3.51
N LEU A 48 5.64 -2.69 3.77
CA LEU A 48 4.44 -2.55 2.97
C LEU A 48 3.88 -1.13 3.07
N GLU A 49 3.90 -0.56 4.26
CA GLU A 49 3.46 0.80 4.48
C GLU A 49 4.34 1.79 3.71
N GLU A 50 5.65 1.62 3.76
CA GLU A 50 6.56 2.47 3.02
C GLU A 50 6.35 2.38 1.52
N VAL A 51 6.20 1.15 1.01
CA VAL A 51 5.94 0.94 -0.42
C VAL A 51 4.63 1.59 -0.82
N LEU A 52 3.61 1.46 0.00
CA LEU A 52 2.31 2.07 -0.27
C LEU A 52 2.42 3.59 -0.32
N GLU A 53 3.12 4.20 0.61
CA GLU A 53 3.29 5.64 0.64
C GLU A 53 4.02 6.13 -0.62
N GLU A 54 5.08 5.44 -1.01
CA GLU A 54 5.79 5.78 -2.23
C GLU A 54 4.92 5.62 -3.46
N TRP A 55 4.14 4.56 -3.49
CA TRP A 55 3.23 4.29 -4.60
C TRP A 55 2.19 5.41 -4.73
N ILE A 56 1.62 5.86 -3.61
CA ILE A 56 0.66 6.96 -3.61
C ILE A 56 1.31 8.23 -4.12
N LEU A 57 2.49 8.56 -3.59
CA LEU A 57 3.19 9.77 -3.98
C LEU A 57 3.53 9.78 -5.47
N LEU A 58 3.96 8.63 -5.99
CA LEU A 58 4.29 8.53 -7.40
C LEU A 58 3.06 8.73 -8.27
N ARG A 59 1.93 8.14 -7.90
CA ARG A 59 0.69 8.30 -8.66
C ARG A 59 0.20 9.74 -8.61
N VAL A 60 0.27 10.37 -7.46
CA VAL A 60 -0.10 11.79 -7.32
C VAL A 60 0.80 12.64 -8.21
N TYR A 61 2.10 12.37 -8.17
CA TYR A 61 3.06 13.12 -8.98
C TYR A 61 2.76 12.99 -10.48
N LYS A 62 2.35 11.81 -10.91
CA LYS A 62 2.06 11.54 -12.32
C LYS A 62 0.61 11.81 -12.70
N ASN A 63 -0.19 12.35 -11.79
CA ASN A 63 -1.62 12.61 -12.00
C ASN A 63 -2.39 11.34 -12.37
N LEU A 64 -1.99 10.20 -11.82
CA LEU A 64 -2.72 8.96 -12.01
C LEU A 64 -3.76 8.81 -10.92
N GLN A 65 -4.88 8.20 -11.28
CA GLN A 65 -5.95 8.00 -10.31
C GLN A 65 -5.58 6.97 -9.27
N LEU A 66 -6.08 7.19 -8.05
CA LEU A 66 -5.93 6.25 -6.95
C LEU A 66 -7.26 5.50 -6.78
N PRO A 67 -7.21 4.19 -6.46
CA PRO A 67 -8.44 3.46 -6.22
C PRO A 67 -9.17 4.00 -4.99
N VAL A 68 -10.49 3.88 -5.00
CA VAL A 68 -11.29 4.21 -3.83
C VAL A 68 -11.17 3.03 -2.86
N VAL A 69 -10.82 3.32 -1.60
CA VAL A 69 -10.63 2.29 -0.58
C VAL A 69 -11.61 2.58 0.56
N ASP A 70 -12.48 1.61 0.85
CA ASP A 70 -13.48 1.74 1.93
C ASP A 70 -14.27 3.04 1.83
N GLY A 71 -14.60 3.45 0.60
CA GLY A 71 -15.32 4.69 0.37
C GLY A 71 -14.48 5.94 0.51
N ILE A 72 -13.18 5.78 0.76
CA ILE A 72 -12.28 6.92 0.89
C ILE A 72 -11.63 7.19 -0.45
N GLU A 73 -11.83 8.38 -0.95
CA GLU A 73 -11.26 8.79 -2.23
C GLU A 73 -10.32 9.95 -2.01
N LEU A 74 -9.08 9.80 -2.51
CA LEU A 74 -8.15 10.91 -2.53
C LEU A 74 -8.24 11.58 -3.89
N LYS A 75 -8.66 12.82 -3.88
CA LYS A 75 -8.71 13.59 -5.11
C LYS A 75 -7.40 14.32 -5.29
N ILE A 76 -6.84 14.16 -6.46
CA ILE A 76 -5.67 14.91 -6.84
C ILE A 76 -6.17 16.25 -7.32
N ASN A 77 -6.01 17.26 -6.48
CA ASN A 77 -6.41 18.60 -6.84
C ASN A 77 -5.30 19.24 -7.63
N GLU A 78 -5.61 19.61 -8.85
CA GLU A 78 -4.70 20.45 -9.58
C GLU A 78 -4.79 21.84 -8.97
N VAL A 79 -3.69 22.27 -8.44
CA VAL A 79 -3.61 23.64 -7.96
C VAL A 79 -3.37 24.47 -9.19
N ALA A 80 -4.39 25.13 -9.58
CA ALA A 80 -4.29 26.02 -10.74
C ALA A 80 -3.41 27.22 -10.39
#